data_b92f192093cbb8bab69e71b6ac248ee7
#
_entry.id   b92f192093cbb8bab69e71b6ac248ee7
#
_cell.length_a   1.000
_cell.length_b   1.000
_cell.length_c   1.000
_cell.angle_alpha   90.00
_cell.angle_beta   90.00
_cell.angle_gamma   90.00
#
_symmetry.space_group_name_H-M   'P 1'
#
loop_
_entity.id
_entity.type
_entity.pdbx_description
1 polymer ?
#
loop_
_entity_poly.entity_id
_entity_poly.type
_entity_poly.pdbx_seq_one_letter_code
_entity_poly.pdbx_strand_id
1 'polypeptide(L)'
;PRYSIVASINAKWQDWNKLTEKEYLNAKTRLCEESMVALEKIIPGIRDKVDHLEAATPRTIVRYTQHEQGATFGTKFEGLDVSNSLPDHAPGLFHAGSVGIIMSGWLGTINYGVITANKMDRYLRGKFNVHKESMSPIKNESSVVA
;
A
#
# COMPACT_ATOMS: atom_id res chain seq x y z
N PRO A 1 33.21 0.53 0.08
CA PRO A 1 31.78 0.79 0.07
C PRO A 1 31.07 -0.25 -0.80
N ARG A 2 29.88 -0.69 -0.37
CA ARG A 2 29.00 -1.54 -1.17
C ARG A 2 27.88 -0.68 -1.74
N TYR A 3 27.48 -0.96 -2.96
CA TYR A 3 26.42 -0.26 -3.67
C TYR A 3 25.36 -1.26 -4.09
N SER A 4 24.13 -0.80 -4.23
CA SER A 4 23.04 -1.58 -4.81
C SER A 4 22.49 -0.86 -6.05
N ILE A 5 22.14 -1.65 -7.06
CA ILE A 5 21.48 -1.17 -8.27
C ILE A 5 20.13 -1.89 -8.36
N VAL A 6 19.07 -1.14 -8.62
CA VAL A 6 17.74 -1.69 -8.84
C VAL A 6 17.35 -1.38 -10.28
N ALA A 7 17.11 -2.44 -11.07
CA ALA A 7 16.50 -2.34 -12.39
C ALA A 7 15.00 -2.68 -12.26
N SER A 8 14.13 -1.82 -12.79
CA SER A 8 12.69 -2.01 -12.71
C SER A 8 12.07 -2.04 -14.10
N ILE A 9 11.22 -3.03 -14.34
CA ILE A 9 10.47 -3.19 -15.58
C ILE A 9 9.00 -3.50 -15.28
N ASN A 10 8.11 -3.18 -16.21
CA ASN A 10 6.72 -3.56 -16.11
C ASN A 10 6.55 -5.07 -16.39
N ALA A 11 5.75 -5.74 -15.56
CA ALA A 11 5.45 -7.15 -15.69
C ALA A 11 3.94 -7.39 -15.55
N LYS A 12 3.40 -8.32 -16.32
CA LYS A 12 2.00 -8.74 -16.23
C LYS A 12 1.92 -10.01 -15.38
N TRP A 13 1.01 -10.03 -14.41
CA TRP A 13 0.75 -11.20 -13.57
C TRP A 13 0.51 -12.47 -14.36
N GLN A 14 -0.35 -12.39 -15.40
CA GLN A 14 -0.75 -13.51 -16.22
C GLN A 14 0.43 -14.22 -16.90
N ASP A 15 1.49 -13.48 -17.24
CA ASP A 15 2.67 -14.06 -17.88
C ASP A 15 3.50 -14.89 -16.92
N TRP A 16 3.51 -14.53 -15.65
CA TRP A 16 4.26 -15.22 -14.60
C TRP A 16 3.48 -16.31 -13.89
N ASN A 17 2.17 -16.10 -13.69
CA ASN A 17 1.35 -17.05 -12.93
C ASN A 17 1.07 -18.36 -13.66
N LYS A 18 1.06 -18.34 -14.98
CA LYS A 18 0.85 -19.55 -15.81
C LYS A 18 2.07 -20.50 -15.87
N LEU A 19 3.24 -20.03 -15.45
CA LEU A 19 4.48 -20.80 -15.54
C LEU A 19 4.50 -21.92 -14.49
N THR A 20 4.94 -23.11 -14.91
CA THR A 20 5.36 -24.15 -13.98
C THR A 20 6.55 -23.68 -13.16
N GLU A 21 6.86 -24.33 -12.06
CA GLU A 21 7.97 -23.92 -11.21
C GLU A 21 9.33 -23.92 -11.94
N LYS A 22 9.55 -24.92 -12.78
CA LYS A 22 10.77 -25.02 -13.61
C LYS A 22 10.86 -23.86 -14.62
N GLU A 23 9.76 -23.58 -15.32
CA GLU A 23 9.69 -22.45 -16.27
C GLU A 23 9.86 -21.11 -15.56
N TYR A 24 9.28 -20.97 -14.38
CA TYR A 24 9.41 -19.78 -13.55
C TYR A 24 10.86 -19.49 -13.14
N LEU A 25 11.57 -20.50 -12.64
CA LEU A 25 12.98 -20.37 -12.29
C LEU A 25 13.85 -20.03 -13.51
N ASN A 26 13.61 -20.69 -14.63
CA ASN A 26 14.31 -20.38 -15.87
C ASN A 26 14.02 -18.95 -16.36
N ALA A 27 12.78 -18.50 -16.26
CA ALA A 27 12.40 -17.13 -16.64
C ALA A 27 13.07 -16.08 -15.71
N LYS A 28 13.17 -16.35 -14.42
CA LYS A 28 13.92 -15.48 -13.48
C LYS A 28 15.41 -15.40 -13.85
N THR A 29 16.04 -16.53 -14.10
CA THR A 29 17.45 -16.58 -14.51
C THR A 29 17.68 -15.78 -15.79
N ARG A 30 16.82 -15.98 -16.79
CA ARG A 30 16.89 -15.23 -18.05
C ARG A 30 16.71 -13.72 -17.82
N LEU A 31 15.75 -13.31 -16.98
CA LEU A 31 15.53 -11.91 -16.66
C LEU A 31 16.77 -11.29 -15.99
N CYS A 32 17.41 -12.00 -15.08
CA CYS A 32 18.66 -11.56 -14.46
C CYS A 32 19.76 -11.36 -15.51
N GLU A 33 19.93 -12.32 -16.41
CA GLU A 33 20.97 -12.24 -17.45
C GLU A 33 20.72 -11.13 -18.46
N GLU A 34 19.48 -10.98 -18.95
CA GLU A 34 19.08 -9.87 -19.83
C GLU A 34 19.29 -8.51 -19.18
N SER A 35 18.97 -8.39 -17.90
CA SER A 35 19.20 -7.17 -17.12
C SER A 35 20.70 -6.87 -16.97
N MET A 36 21.49 -7.90 -16.74
CA MET A 36 22.96 -7.78 -16.63
C MET A 36 23.59 -7.34 -17.94
N VAL A 37 23.16 -7.90 -19.08
CA VAL A 37 23.60 -7.48 -20.41
C VAL A 37 23.23 -6.02 -20.68
N ALA A 38 22.05 -5.60 -20.27
CA ALA A 38 21.64 -4.20 -20.43
C ALA A 38 22.46 -3.26 -19.53
N LEU A 39 22.72 -3.65 -18.30
CA LEU A 39 23.50 -2.88 -17.33
C LEU A 39 24.97 -2.73 -17.77
N GLU A 40 25.55 -3.78 -18.35
CA GLU A 40 26.93 -3.76 -18.83
C GLU A 40 27.17 -2.78 -19.97
N LYS A 41 26.13 -2.48 -20.77
CA LYS A 41 26.18 -1.40 -21.79
C LYS A 41 26.29 0.00 -21.18
N ILE A 42 25.78 0.16 -19.95
CA ILE A 42 25.78 1.44 -19.23
C ILE A 42 27.03 1.55 -18.36
N ILE A 43 27.43 0.47 -17.71
CA ILE A 43 28.58 0.40 -16.81
C ILE A 43 29.47 -0.78 -17.24
N PRO A 44 30.43 -0.55 -18.13
CA PRO A 44 31.33 -1.60 -18.60
C PRO A 44 32.10 -2.27 -17.46
N GLY A 45 32.18 -3.59 -17.48
CA GLY A 45 32.87 -4.40 -16.48
C GLY A 45 32.11 -4.51 -15.14
N ILE A 46 30.83 -4.17 -15.10
CA ILE A 46 30.02 -4.29 -13.88
C ILE A 46 29.83 -5.76 -13.46
N ARG A 47 29.76 -6.67 -14.41
CA ARG A 47 29.56 -8.10 -14.17
C ARG A 47 30.55 -8.67 -13.16
N ASP A 48 31.81 -8.29 -13.27
CA ASP A 48 32.89 -8.77 -12.38
C ASP A 48 32.81 -8.15 -10.96
N LYS A 49 31.93 -7.18 -10.76
CA LYS A 49 31.77 -6.46 -9.48
C LYS A 49 30.48 -6.79 -8.77
N VAL A 50 29.65 -7.67 -9.34
CA VAL A 50 28.36 -8.07 -8.74
C VAL A 50 28.57 -9.32 -7.89
N ASP A 51 28.39 -9.17 -6.60
CA ASP A 51 28.45 -10.27 -5.60
C ASP A 51 27.09 -10.94 -5.41
N HIS A 52 25.99 -10.24 -5.71
CA HIS A 52 24.64 -10.78 -5.56
C HIS A 52 23.71 -10.22 -6.62
N LEU A 53 22.90 -11.10 -7.21
CA LEU A 53 21.91 -10.76 -8.23
C LEU A 53 20.62 -11.54 -7.97
N GLU A 54 19.50 -10.82 -7.86
CA GLU A 54 18.19 -11.43 -7.62
C GLU A 54 17.12 -10.72 -8.43
N ALA A 55 16.12 -11.46 -8.91
CA ALA A 55 14.93 -10.90 -9.55
C ALA A 55 13.68 -11.10 -8.68
N ALA A 56 12.96 -10.02 -8.41
CA ALA A 56 11.60 -10.06 -7.91
C ALA A 56 10.61 -10.02 -9.07
N THR A 57 9.55 -10.81 -8.98
CA THR A 57 8.52 -10.96 -10.01
C THR A 57 7.14 -10.71 -9.39
N PRO A 58 6.04 -10.61 -10.16
CA PRO A 58 4.70 -10.54 -9.59
C PRO A 58 4.40 -11.67 -8.58
N ARG A 59 4.87 -12.91 -8.81
CA ARG A 59 4.74 -14.01 -7.83
C ARG A 59 5.53 -13.75 -6.54
N THR A 60 6.68 -13.10 -6.63
CA THR A 60 7.47 -12.68 -5.46
C THR A 60 6.69 -11.65 -4.64
N ILE A 61 6.09 -10.66 -5.30
CA ILE A 61 5.28 -9.63 -4.63
C ILE A 61 4.09 -10.26 -3.91
N VAL A 62 3.31 -11.12 -4.58
CA VAL A 62 2.20 -11.86 -3.93
C VAL A 62 2.68 -12.60 -2.70
N ARG A 63 3.80 -13.32 -2.79
CA ARG A 63 4.32 -14.12 -1.68
C ARG A 63 4.62 -13.28 -0.42
N TYR A 64 5.21 -12.11 -0.59
CA TYR A 64 5.67 -11.30 0.53
C TYR A 64 4.66 -10.25 1.01
N THR A 65 3.81 -9.74 0.14
CA THR A 65 2.90 -8.63 0.45
C THR A 65 1.43 -9.05 0.49
N GLN A 66 1.09 -10.21 -0.05
CA GLN A 66 -0.29 -10.68 -0.25
C GLN A 66 -1.12 -9.75 -1.17
N HIS A 67 -0.46 -8.83 -1.88
CA HIS A 67 -1.14 -7.97 -2.84
C HIS A 67 -1.63 -8.79 -4.03
N GLU A 68 -2.90 -8.61 -4.38
CA GLU A 68 -3.54 -9.32 -5.48
C GLU A 68 -2.78 -9.09 -6.78
N GLN A 69 -2.52 -10.18 -7.51
CA GLN A 69 -1.82 -10.20 -8.80
C GLN A 69 -0.42 -9.54 -8.76
N GLY A 70 0.18 -9.43 -7.59
CA GLY A 70 1.51 -8.85 -7.44
C GLY A 70 1.57 -7.36 -7.68
N ALA A 71 0.48 -6.64 -7.38
CA ALA A 71 0.45 -5.19 -7.45
C ALA A 71 1.49 -4.56 -6.52
N THR A 72 2.37 -3.74 -7.08
CA THR A 72 3.43 -3.06 -6.31
C THR A 72 2.95 -1.81 -5.61
N PHE A 73 1.89 -1.19 -6.11
CA PHE A 73 1.40 0.11 -5.64
C PHE A 73 0.04 0.05 -4.92
N GLY A 74 -0.30 -1.09 -4.32
CA GLY A 74 -1.57 -1.28 -3.63
C GLY A 74 -2.76 -1.38 -4.59
N THR A 75 -3.90 -0.83 -4.18
CA THR A 75 -5.13 -0.85 -4.99
C THR A 75 -5.06 0.10 -6.19
N LYS A 76 -5.99 -0.04 -7.14
CA LYS A 76 -6.18 0.94 -8.22
C LYS A 76 -6.47 2.33 -7.67
N PHE A 77 -6.35 3.36 -8.49
CA PHE A 77 -6.59 4.75 -8.11
C PHE A 77 -7.99 4.95 -7.49
N GLU A 78 -9.00 4.32 -8.03
CA GLU A 78 -10.38 4.34 -7.54
C GLU A 78 -10.52 3.76 -6.12
N GLY A 79 -9.58 2.93 -5.70
CA GLY A 79 -9.54 2.39 -4.34
C GLY A 79 -9.35 3.45 -3.26
N LEU A 80 -8.83 4.63 -3.61
CA LEU A 80 -8.71 5.75 -2.67
C LEU A 80 -10.09 6.27 -2.24
N ASP A 81 -11.01 6.45 -3.18
CA ASP A 81 -12.37 6.93 -2.90
C ASP A 81 -13.14 5.88 -2.07
N VAL A 82 -13.05 4.61 -2.43
CA VAL A 82 -13.62 3.51 -1.64
C VAL A 82 -13.07 3.50 -0.23
N SER A 83 -11.76 3.58 -0.06
CA SER A 83 -11.11 3.60 1.26
C SER A 83 -11.51 4.83 2.09
N ASN A 84 -11.66 5.98 1.45
CA ASN A 84 -12.07 7.22 2.09
C ASN A 84 -13.53 7.21 2.56
N SER A 85 -14.42 6.54 1.83
CA SER A 85 -15.87 6.47 2.11
C SER A 85 -16.26 5.30 3.02
N LEU A 86 -15.34 4.43 3.40
CA LEU A 86 -15.64 3.30 4.29
C LEU A 86 -16.42 3.69 5.55
N PRO A 87 -16.05 4.77 6.29
CA PRO A 87 -16.78 5.15 7.50
C PRO A 87 -18.24 5.59 7.24
N ASP A 88 -18.56 6.03 6.02
CA ASP A 88 -19.90 6.44 5.64
C ASP A 88 -20.82 5.24 5.42
N HIS A 89 -20.26 4.11 4.98
CA HIS A 89 -20.96 2.85 4.76
C HIS A 89 -20.94 1.94 5.99
N ALA A 90 -19.85 1.97 6.74
CA ALA A 90 -19.66 1.17 7.95
C ALA A 90 -19.07 2.05 9.07
N PRO A 91 -19.92 2.69 9.89
CA PRO A 91 -19.48 3.62 10.92
C PRO A 91 -18.44 3.03 11.88
N GLY A 92 -17.29 3.69 11.97
CA GLY A 92 -16.15 3.25 12.79
C GLY A 92 -15.15 2.34 12.08
N LEU A 93 -15.40 1.96 10.82
CA LEU A 93 -14.44 1.25 9.99
C LEU A 93 -13.58 2.23 9.20
N PHE A 94 -12.27 2.16 9.41
CA PHE A 94 -11.30 2.98 8.69
C PHE A 94 -10.24 2.08 8.06
N HIS A 95 -9.75 2.48 6.89
CA HIS A 95 -8.66 1.80 6.22
C HIS A 95 -7.42 2.69 6.17
N ALA A 96 -6.26 2.11 6.43
CA ALA A 96 -4.95 2.73 6.27
C ALA A 96 -4.02 1.77 5.52
N GLY A 97 -3.02 2.31 4.84
CA GLY A 97 -2.05 1.52 4.10
C GLY A 97 -1.82 2.04 2.69
N SER A 98 -1.33 1.19 1.81
CA SER A 98 -1.07 1.53 0.41
C SER A 98 -2.36 1.55 -0.40
N VAL A 99 -2.79 2.72 -0.86
CA VAL A 99 -4.03 2.91 -1.62
C VAL A 99 -3.77 3.71 -2.88
N GLY A 100 -3.98 3.10 -4.03
CA GLY A 100 -3.68 3.71 -5.31
C GLY A 100 -2.21 4.12 -5.46
N ILE A 101 -1.87 4.64 -6.61
CA ILE A 101 -0.48 5.06 -6.90
C ILE A 101 -0.04 6.23 -6.02
N ILE A 102 -0.96 7.17 -5.75
CA ILE A 102 -0.63 8.43 -5.07
C ILE A 102 -0.40 8.24 -3.57
N MET A 103 -1.03 7.25 -2.96
CA MET A 103 -0.89 6.90 -1.54
C MET A 103 -0.16 5.57 -1.36
N SER A 104 0.81 5.29 -2.23
CA SER A 104 1.66 4.10 -2.16
C SER A 104 3.13 4.47 -1.97
N GLY A 105 3.97 3.44 -1.79
CA GLY A 105 5.33 3.63 -1.35
C GLY A 105 5.40 4.18 0.08
N TRP A 106 6.58 4.46 0.58
CA TRP A 106 6.79 4.90 1.96
C TRP A 106 6.06 6.20 2.29
N LEU A 107 6.28 7.24 1.49
CA LEU A 107 5.68 8.56 1.71
C LEU A 107 4.15 8.54 1.59
N GLY A 108 3.63 7.91 0.55
CA GLY A 108 2.20 7.83 0.33
C GLY A 108 1.48 7.06 1.45
N THR A 109 2.02 5.92 1.84
CA THR A 109 1.45 5.09 2.92
C THR A 109 1.48 5.80 4.27
N ILE A 110 2.58 6.48 4.61
CA ILE A 110 2.69 7.27 5.85
C ILE A 110 1.69 8.42 5.83
N ASN A 111 1.63 9.19 4.74
CA ASN A 111 0.66 10.29 4.61
C ASN A 111 -0.78 9.82 4.74
N TYR A 112 -1.12 8.70 4.11
CA TYR A 112 -2.47 8.16 4.21
C TYR A 112 -2.80 7.68 5.63
N GLY A 113 -1.81 7.13 6.34
CA GLY A 113 -1.93 6.81 7.77
C GLY A 113 -2.26 8.04 8.61
N VAL A 114 -1.58 9.16 8.38
CA VAL A 114 -1.86 10.44 9.08
C VAL A 114 -3.26 10.96 8.75
N ILE A 115 -3.66 10.94 7.47
CA ILE A 115 -5.01 11.34 7.06
C ILE A 115 -6.07 10.49 7.76
N THR A 116 -5.87 9.18 7.78
CA THR A 116 -6.78 8.22 8.43
C THR A 116 -6.86 8.48 9.94
N ALA A 117 -5.73 8.66 10.62
CA ALA A 117 -5.69 8.96 12.04
C ALA A 117 -6.46 10.25 12.39
N ASN A 118 -6.29 11.30 11.59
CA ASN A 118 -7.04 12.55 11.76
C ASN A 118 -8.56 12.38 11.52
N LYS A 119 -8.98 11.48 10.62
CA LYS A 119 -10.39 11.14 10.44
C LYS A 119 -10.95 10.38 11.66
N MET A 120 -10.19 9.44 12.18
CA MET A 120 -10.56 8.68 13.38
C MET A 120 -10.70 9.60 14.60
N ASP A 121 -9.75 10.51 14.80
CA ASP A 121 -9.82 11.47 15.90
C ASP A 121 -11.08 12.33 15.84
N ARG A 122 -11.41 12.89 14.66
CA ARG A 122 -12.66 13.64 14.46
C ARG A 122 -13.90 12.81 14.74
N TYR A 123 -13.94 11.57 14.25
CA TYR A 123 -15.05 10.66 14.49
C TYR A 123 -15.24 10.37 15.99
N LEU A 124 -14.16 10.12 16.71
CA LEU A 124 -14.20 9.85 18.15
C LEU A 124 -14.66 11.09 18.93
N ARG A 125 -14.14 12.26 18.61
CA ARG A 125 -14.57 13.54 19.26
C ARG A 125 -16.04 13.83 19.00
N GLY A 126 -16.56 13.57 17.80
CA GLY A 126 -17.98 13.68 17.51
C GLY A 126 -18.84 12.79 18.40
N LYS A 127 -18.44 11.51 18.58
CA LYS A 127 -19.13 10.59 19.50
C LYS A 127 -19.09 11.05 20.95
N PHE A 128 -17.95 11.54 21.43
CA PHE A 128 -17.84 12.03 22.81
C PHE A 128 -18.69 13.28 23.04
N ASN A 129 -18.81 14.17 22.08
CA ASN A 129 -19.65 15.36 22.21
C ASN A 129 -21.13 15.02 22.25
N VAL A 130 -21.60 14.12 21.41
CA VAL A 130 -23.00 13.63 21.43
C VAL A 130 -23.34 12.97 22.79
N HIS A 131 -22.39 12.22 23.36
CA HIS A 131 -22.62 11.59 24.68
C HIS A 131 -22.65 12.61 25.81
N LYS A 132 -21.86 13.69 25.75
CA LYS A 132 -21.91 14.80 26.72
C LYS A 132 -23.22 15.59 26.65
N GLU A 133 -23.74 15.85 25.47
CA GLU A 133 -25.02 16.53 25.30
C GLU A 133 -26.20 15.69 25.81
N SER A 134 -26.17 14.40 25.61
CA SER A 134 -27.20 13.47 26.12
C SER A 134 -27.15 13.27 27.65
N MET A 135 -26.05 13.60 28.30
CA MET A 135 -25.87 13.53 29.76
C MET A 135 -26.05 14.88 30.46
N SER A 136 -26.41 15.94 29.75
CA SER A 136 -26.73 17.24 30.38
C SER A 136 -27.98 17.08 31.24
N PRO A 137 -27.99 17.50 32.51
CA PRO A 137 -29.17 17.37 33.36
C PRO A 137 -30.34 18.17 32.78
N ILE A 138 -31.50 17.57 32.75
CA ILE A 138 -32.77 18.22 32.41
C ILE A 138 -32.88 19.47 33.29
N LYS A 139 -32.85 20.66 32.69
CA LYS A 139 -33.19 21.89 33.39
C LYS A 139 -34.64 21.75 33.88
N ASN A 140 -34.81 21.52 35.16
CA ASN A 140 -36.11 21.65 35.79
C ASN A 140 -36.55 23.12 35.65
N GLU A 141 -37.42 23.38 34.71
CA GLU A 141 -38.23 24.57 34.69
C GLU A 141 -39.25 24.46 35.86
N SER A 142 -38.85 24.90 37.00
CA SER A 142 -39.80 25.17 38.06
C SER A 142 -40.64 26.40 37.68
N SER A 143 -41.81 26.15 37.17
CA SER A 143 -42.88 27.14 37.00
C SER A 143 -43.19 27.75 38.36
N VAL A 144 -42.80 29.00 38.54
CA VAL A 144 -43.34 29.86 39.62
C VAL A 144 -44.73 30.30 39.16
N VAL A 145 -45.75 29.72 39.82
CA VAL A 145 -47.11 30.28 39.77
C VAL A 145 -47.21 31.20 40.98
N ALA A 146 -47.49 32.44 40.70
CA ALA A 146 -48.02 33.43 41.64
C ALA A 146 -49.20 34.11 41.01
#